data_9ecef1082522a2aa85ebf85304262ab0
#
_entry.id   9ecef1082522a2aa85ebf85304262ab0
#
_cell.length_a   1.000
_cell.length_b   1.000
_cell.length_c   1.000
_cell.angle_alpha   90.00
_cell.angle_beta   90.00
_cell.angle_gamma   90.00
#
_symmetry.space_group_name_H-M   'P 1'
#
loop_
_entity.id
_entity.type
_entity.pdbx_description
1 polymer ?
#
loop_
_entity_poly.entity_id
_entity_poly.type
_entity_poly.pdbx_seq_one_letter_code
_entity_poly.pdbx_strand_id
1 'polypeptide(L)'
;MTTPISPASTASTATPTSPGVPAPGPTPPPPAWNPQGPGGMPHHRYRPYDERVHVPVTERAWLSARIRRAPLWVPVDLRDGNQALAEPMDPGRKRRFFDLLVATGFKEIEVGYPSASRADFDFVRHLVTDGAVPDDVTPVVFTPARADLIDRTFESIAGLPRAVVHLYIATSPVWRDVVLGRGRAQVARTVRAAAERMARRAGDDGRVRFQFSPETFNLTEPDFVLELCDGLTALWDASPDRPVTHNLPATVEIATPNVYADQIEYVHRHLARRDAVVLSVHPHNDRGTGVACAELALLAGAQRVEGCLFGNGERTGNVDLVTLALNLFTQGVDPQLDLGDIDRVRATVEHCNRLPVPARHPYAGDLVHTAFSGTHQDAISKGLAHHARRAAESGVPENEAPWEVPYLPVDPADLGRSYEAVIRVNAQSGKGGVAYLLRVHHGVDLPERMRPQFARIVQRVTDDSGREATPEELYGLFRAAHLDGGPVRLASWSCHPDGPDGHRFACTLETDDGTTGERTSGDHQGTGAGPAAAFADALAGGTGRAVDVLEVVERGGLTFAECRVDGVAVWGAGEGATALEAGVRAVLSAVNGALR
;
A
#
# COMPACT_ATOMS: atom_id res chain seq x y z
N MET A 1 -7.16 86.38 -34.69
CA MET A 1 -7.74 85.82 -33.42
C MET A 1 -8.15 84.41 -33.73
N THR A 2 -7.27 83.47 -33.45
CA THR A 2 -7.50 82.04 -33.67
C THR A 2 -7.40 81.32 -32.32
N THR A 3 -8.50 80.81 -31.89
CA THR A 3 -8.64 79.96 -30.65
C THR A 3 -8.11 78.55 -30.93
N PRO A 4 -7.34 77.92 -30.05
CA PRO A 4 -6.86 76.58 -30.25
C PRO A 4 -7.93 75.54 -29.76
N ILE A 5 -8.07 74.49 -30.55
CA ILE A 5 -8.94 73.34 -30.30
C ILE A 5 -8.18 72.38 -29.33
N SER A 6 -8.85 72.06 -28.25
CA SER A 6 -8.38 71.08 -27.25
C SER A 6 -8.55 69.64 -27.78
N PRO A 7 -7.61 68.70 -27.59
CA PRO A 7 -7.79 67.32 -28.04
C PRO A 7 -8.67 66.52 -27.10
N ALA A 8 -9.55 65.67 -27.70
CA ALA A 8 -10.48 64.80 -27.06
C ALA A 8 -9.80 63.73 -26.18
N SER A 9 -10.30 63.54 -24.96
CA SER A 9 -9.94 62.48 -24.03
C SER A 9 -10.36 61.11 -24.58
N THR A 10 -9.37 60.27 -24.85
CA THR A 10 -9.60 58.85 -25.12
C THR A 10 -9.94 58.13 -23.80
N ALA A 11 -11.20 57.71 -23.66
CA ALA A 11 -11.63 56.85 -22.54
C ALA A 11 -10.93 55.48 -22.66
N SER A 12 -10.09 55.16 -21.68
CA SER A 12 -9.52 53.83 -21.47
C SER A 12 -10.62 52.92 -21.00
N THR A 13 -11.00 51.95 -21.81
CA THR A 13 -11.87 50.82 -21.38
C THR A 13 -11.05 49.89 -20.48
N ALA A 14 -11.19 50.06 -19.18
CA ALA A 14 -10.67 49.11 -18.21
C ALA A 14 -11.43 47.77 -18.35
N THR A 15 -10.69 46.73 -18.73
CA THR A 15 -11.16 45.35 -18.68
C THR A 15 -11.55 44.99 -17.24
N PRO A 16 -12.71 44.36 -16.96
CA PRO A 16 -13.06 44.00 -15.62
C PRO A 16 -12.10 42.90 -15.12
N THR A 17 -11.29 43.23 -14.13
CA THR A 17 -10.51 42.23 -13.37
C THR A 17 -11.50 41.38 -12.60
N SER A 18 -11.54 40.06 -12.88
CA SER A 18 -12.24 39.08 -12.05
C SER A 18 -11.80 39.25 -10.60
N PRO A 19 -12.72 39.22 -9.62
CA PRO A 19 -12.34 39.32 -8.22
C PRO A 19 -11.45 38.13 -7.88
N GLY A 20 -10.17 38.42 -7.59
CA GLY A 20 -9.22 37.42 -7.11
C GLY A 20 -9.77 36.76 -5.86
N VAL A 21 -9.70 35.44 -5.76
CA VAL A 21 -10.00 34.72 -4.54
C VAL A 21 -9.15 35.32 -3.44
N PRO A 22 -9.76 35.85 -2.35
CA PRO A 22 -8.97 36.43 -1.27
C PRO A 22 -8.02 35.38 -0.72
N ALA A 23 -6.79 35.77 -0.44
CA ALA A 23 -5.85 34.91 0.28
C ALA A 23 -6.52 34.38 1.56
N PRO A 24 -6.33 33.12 1.96
CA PRO A 24 -6.88 32.62 3.21
C PRO A 24 -6.44 33.55 4.34
N GLY A 25 -7.40 34.04 5.11
CA GLY A 25 -7.13 34.92 6.24
C GLY A 25 -6.18 34.27 7.24
N PRO A 26 -5.61 35.05 8.17
CA PRO A 26 -4.72 34.50 9.19
C PRO A 26 -5.43 33.37 9.93
N THR A 27 -4.72 32.26 10.13
CA THR A 27 -5.22 31.12 10.92
C THR A 27 -5.65 31.63 12.29
N PRO A 28 -6.88 31.38 12.77
CA PRO A 28 -7.29 31.79 14.10
C PRO A 28 -6.35 31.20 15.16
N PRO A 29 -6.10 31.91 16.27
CA PRO A 29 -5.27 31.37 17.33
C PRO A 29 -5.87 30.06 17.86
N PRO A 30 -5.03 29.13 18.37
CA PRO A 30 -5.52 27.88 18.93
C PRO A 30 -6.47 28.16 20.09
N PRO A 31 -7.47 27.30 20.34
CA PRO A 31 -8.41 27.47 21.43
C PRO A 31 -7.70 27.58 22.80
N ALA A 32 -8.17 28.45 23.69
CA ALA A 32 -7.55 28.66 24.99
C ALA A 32 -7.47 27.40 25.88
N TRP A 33 -8.31 26.38 25.61
CA TRP A 33 -8.29 25.09 26.31
C TRP A 33 -7.23 24.10 25.79
N ASN A 34 -6.48 24.48 24.75
CA ASN A 34 -5.34 23.70 24.23
C ASN A 34 -4.09 24.59 24.12
N PRO A 35 -3.49 25.01 25.26
CA PRO A 35 -2.35 25.93 25.28
C PRO A 35 -1.07 25.19 24.89
N GLN A 36 -0.84 25.05 23.58
CA GLN A 36 0.41 24.53 23.08
C GLN A 36 1.48 25.63 23.08
N GLY A 37 2.51 25.46 23.89
CA GLY A 37 3.63 26.39 23.97
C GLY A 37 4.68 26.18 22.88
N PRO A 38 5.62 27.12 22.69
CA PRO A 38 6.74 26.98 21.78
C PRO A 38 7.58 25.75 22.11
N GLY A 39 7.98 24.98 21.08
CA GLY A 39 8.94 23.89 21.24
C GLY A 39 10.36 24.42 21.46
N GLY A 40 11.20 23.65 22.19
CA GLY A 40 12.61 24.00 22.42
C GLY A 40 13.53 23.78 21.21
N MET A 41 13.01 23.31 20.07
CA MET A 41 13.81 23.01 18.88
C MET A 41 14.19 24.31 18.12
N PRO A 42 15.42 24.39 17.56
CA PRO A 42 15.94 25.59 16.91
C PRO A 42 15.37 25.77 15.48
N HIS A 43 14.05 25.86 15.33
CA HIS A 43 13.36 26.01 14.04
C HIS A 43 13.79 27.26 13.26
N HIS A 44 14.23 28.33 13.95
CA HIS A 44 14.73 29.57 13.36
C HIS A 44 15.98 29.42 12.49
N ARG A 45 16.66 28.28 12.56
CA ARG A 45 17.81 27.94 11.68
C ARG A 45 17.37 27.55 10.27
N TYR A 46 16.10 27.21 10.08
CA TYR A 46 15.55 26.75 8.82
C TYR A 46 14.71 27.87 8.22
N ARG A 47 14.88 28.10 6.92
CA ARG A 47 14.17 29.15 6.19
C ARG A 47 13.02 28.56 5.39
N PRO A 48 11.88 29.29 5.28
CA PRO A 48 10.84 28.97 4.32
C PRO A 48 11.42 28.80 2.90
N TYR A 49 10.85 27.88 2.12
CA TYR A 49 11.39 27.59 0.83
C TYR A 49 11.24 28.77 -0.17
N ASP A 50 10.17 29.56 -0.08
CA ASP A 50 9.87 30.72 -0.90
C ASP A 50 10.89 31.87 -0.72
N GLU A 51 11.65 31.91 0.37
CA GLU A 51 12.83 32.76 0.52
C GLU A 51 14.04 32.26 -0.31
N ARG A 52 14.02 31.02 -0.76
CA ARG A 52 15.12 30.36 -1.48
C ARG A 52 14.87 30.26 -2.97
N VAL A 53 13.65 29.93 -3.37
CA VAL A 53 13.25 29.78 -4.77
C VAL A 53 11.87 30.39 -4.99
N HIS A 54 11.79 31.37 -5.89
CA HIS A 54 10.54 31.95 -6.32
C HIS A 54 10.09 31.32 -7.64
N VAL A 55 8.87 30.75 -7.67
CA VAL A 55 8.24 30.20 -8.86
C VAL A 55 7.13 31.16 -9.32
N PRO A 56 7.27 31.83 -10.46
CA PRO A 56 6.32 32.86 -10.89
C PRO A 56 5.09 32.25 -11.58
N VAL A 57 4.33 31.41 -10.83
CA VAL A 57 3.06 30.82 -11.29
C VAL A 57 1.91 31.53 -10.61
N THR A 58 1.08 32.20 -11.39
CA THR A 58 -0.11 32.91 -10.89
C THR A 58 -1.40 32.11 -11.05
N GLU A 59 -1.48 31.28 -12.08
CA GLU A 59 -2.62 30.40 -12.36
C GLU A 59 -2.14 28.96 -12.47
N ARG A 60 -2.72 28.09 -11.64
CA ARG A 60 -2.38 26.67 -11.54
C ARG A 60 -3.39 25.81 -12.28
N ALA A 61 -3.05 25.29 -13.46
CA ALA A 61 -3.91 24.38 -14.20
C ALA A 61 -3.91 22.97 -13.60
N TRP A 62 -2.82 22.57 -12.95
CA TRP A 62 -2.67 21.25 -12.35
C TRP A 62 -3.74 20.93 -11.28
N LEU A 63 -4.29 21.93 -10.58
CA LEU A 63 -5.35 21.75 -9.59
C LEU A 63 -6.62 21.10 -10.17
N SER A 64 -6.93 21.36 -11.43
CA SER A 64 -8.11 20.83 -12.13
C SER A 64 -7.80 19.66 -13.05
N ALA A 65 -6.53 19.30 -13.18
CA ALA A 65 -6.09 18.20 -14.02
C ALA A 65 -6.44 16.83 -13.42
N ARG A 66 -6.44 15.80 -14.26
CA ARG A 66 -6.60 14.40 -13.85
C ARG A 66 -5.61 13.53 -14.60
N ILE A 67 -4.98 12.61 -13.90
CA ILE A 67 -4.17 11.56 -14.52
C ILE A 67 -5.13 10.57 -15.17
N ARG A 68 -5.00 10.36 -16.49
CA ARG A 68 -5.89 9.47 -17.29
C ARG A 68 -5.16 8.28 -17.90
N ARG A 69 -3.84 8.26 -17.82
CA ARG A 69 -2.95 7.22 -18.34
C ARG A 69 -1.69 7.14 -17.50
N ALA A 70 -1.06 5.97 -17.48
CA ALA A 70 0.23 5.80 -16.82
C ALA A 70 1.29 6.73 -17.41
N PRO A 71 2.25 7.19 -16.60
CA PRO A 71 3.48 7.79 -17.10
C PRO A 71 4.39 6.73 -17.74
N LEU A 72 5.44 7.19 -18.40
CA LEU A 72 6.60 6.34 -18.70
C LEU A 72 7.34 6.07 -17.39
N TRP A 73 7.47 4.80 -17.04
CA TRP A 73 8.13 4.37 -15.80
C TRP A 73 9.60 4.09 -16.02
N VAL A 74 10.44 4.59 -15.12
CA VAL A 74 11.87 4.28 -15.14
C VAL A 74 12.35 3.89 -13.75
N PRO A 75 12.51 2.60 -13.48
CA PRO A 75 13.15 2.15 -12.25
C PRO A 75 14.65 2.50 -12.29
N VAL A 76 15.10 3.14 -11.21
CA VAL A 76 16.50 3.51 -11.00
C VAL A 76 17.17 2.66 -9.91
N ASP A 77 16.54 1.54 -9.56
CA ASP A 77 17.01 0.61 -8.52
C ASP A 77 18.42 0.10 -8.74
N LEU A 78 18.80 -0.17 -10.01
CA LEU A 78 20.10 -0.73 -10.36
C LEU A 78 21.23 0.31 -10.39
N ARG A 79 20.87 1.61 -10.32
CA ARG A 79 21.86 2.70 -10.23
C ARG A 79 21.69 3.46 -8.91
N ASP A 80 20.67 4.31 -8.77
CA ASP A 80 20.48 5.18 -7.62
C ASP A 80 20.11 4.40 -6.36
N GLY A 81 19.22 3.43 -6.49
CA GLY A 81 18.89 2.50 -5.42
C GLY A 81 20.11 1.67 -4.97
N ASN A 82 20.87 1.14 -5.93
CA ASN A 82 22.06 0.32 -5.65
C ASN A 82 23.20 1.10 -5.00
N GLN A 83 23.42 2.37 -5.40
CA GLN A 83 24.51 3.18 -4.80
C GLN A 83 24.26 3.50 -3.33
N ALA A 84 23.02 3.48 -2.88
CA ALA A 84 22.62 3.76 -1.51
C ALA A 84 22.68 2.53 -0.58
N LEU A 85 22.97 1.34 -1.10
CA LEU A 85 23.08 0.12 -0.31
C LEU A 85 24.43 0.06 0.41
N ALA A 86 24.40 -0.30 1.70
CA ALA A 86 25.63 -0.55 2.46
C ALA A 86 26.50 -1.65 1.80
N GLU A 87 25.85 -2.61 1.16
CA GLU A 87 26.48 -3.67 0.36
C GLU A 87 25.85 -3.65 -1.05
N PRO A 88 26.45 -2.95 -2.02
CA PRO A 88 25.97 -2.91 -3.38
C PRO A 88 25.73 -4.29 -3.98
N MET A 89 24.76 -4.39 -4.89
CA MET A 89 24.40 -5.66 -5.51
C MET A 89 25.58 -6.25 -6.29
N ASP A 90 25.86 -7.52 -6.07
CA ASP A 90 26.71 -8.31 -6.96
C ASP A 90 26.03 -8.53 -8.33
N PRO A 91 26.79 -8.99 -9.36
CA PRO A 91 26.21 -9.17 -10.70
C PRO A 91 25.01 -10.11 -10.75
N GLY A 92 24.95 -11.13 -9.91
CA GLY A 92 23.83 -12.06 -9.83
C GLY A 92 22.57 -11.41 -9.31
N ARG A 93 22.66 -10.62 -8.22
CA ARG A 93 21.54 -9.84 -7.68
C ARG A 93 21.09 -8.76 -8.66
N LYS A 94 22.00 -8.04 -9.31
CA LYS A 94 21.67 -7.07 -10.36
C LYS A 94 20.91 -7.71 -11.52
N ARG A 95 21.37 -8.89 -11.98
CA ARG A 95 20.68 -9.62 -13.05
C ARG A 95 19.29 -10.06 -12.63
N ARG A 96 19.14 -10.64 -11.43
CA ARG A 96 17.84 -11.04 -10.89
C ARG A 96 16.87 -9.86 -10.77
N PHE A 97 17.38 -8.70 -10.35
CA PHE A 97 16.57 -7.49 -10.25
C PHE A 97 16.17 -6.98 -11.64
N PHE A 98 17.09 -6.95 -12.59
CA PHE A 98 16.80 -6.59 -13.99
C PHE A 98 15.70 -7.48 -14.58
N ASP A 99 15.81 -8.80 -14.41
CA ASP A 99 14.82 -9.76 -14.90
C ASP A 99 13.44 -9.53 -14.23
N LEU A 100 13.40 -9.18 -12.93
CA LEU A 100 12.15 -8.77 -12.26
C LEU A 100 11.56 -7.52 -12.91
N LEU A 101 12.36 -6.47 -13.14
CA LEU A 101 11.88 -5.22 -13.73
C LEU A 101 11.28 -5.46 -15.14
N VAL A 102 11.96 -6.27 -15.95
CA VAL A 102 11.45 -6.67 -17.27
C VAL A 102 10.12 -7.43 -17.15
N ALA A 103 10.06 -8.41 -16.24
CA ALA A 103 8.86 -9.22 -16.02
C ALA A 103 7.67 -8.40 -15.47
N THR A 104 7.94 -7.36 -14.69
CA THR A 104 6.92 -6.42 -14.19
C THR A 104 6.38 -5.50 -15.29
N GLY A 105 7.07 -5.38 -16.44
CA GLY A 105 6.59 -4.61 -17.59
C GLY A 105 7.31 -3.28 -17.85
N PHE A 106 8.38 -2.96 -17.12
CA PHE A 106 9.17 -1.75 -17.37
C PHE A 106 9.83 -1.76 -18.76
N LYS A 107 9.76 -0.61 -19.46
CA LYS A 107 10.28 -0.46 -20.84
C LYS A 107 11.51 0.44 -20.94
N GLU A 108 11.76 1.29 -19.96
CA GLU A 108 13.02 1.99 -19.77
C GLU A 108 13.56 1.63 -18.38
N ILE A 109 14.84 1.23 -18.28
CA ILE A 109 15.44 0.77 -17.01
C ILE A 109 16.82 1.41 -16.88
N GLU A 110 17.07 2.17 -15.81
CA GLU A 110 18.40 2.74 -15.54
C GLU A 110 19.28 1.66 -14.91
N VAL A 111 20.21 1.14 -15.72
CA VAL A 111 20.96 -0.10 -15.40
C VAL A 111 22.29 0.15 -14.69
N GLY A 112 22.79 1.40 -14.65
CA GLY A 112 24.03 1.69 -13.92
C GLY A 112 24.70 3.00 -14.30
N TYR A 113 25.83 3.24 -13.63
CA TYR A 113 26.74 4.36 -13.85
C TYR A 113 28.11 3.84 -14.34
N PRO A 114 28.20 3.41 -15.62
CA PRO A 114 29.33 2.61 -16.11
C PRO A 114 30.68 3.33 -16.07
N SER A 115 30.67 4.66 -16.03
CA SER A 115 31.91 5.44 -15.90
C SER A 115 32.36 5.65 -14.45
N ALA A 116 31.51 5.37 -13.45
CA ALA A 116 31.85 5.52 -12.04
C ALA A 116 32.51 4.27 -11.46
N SER A 117 32.13 3.08 -11.90
CA SER A 117 32.66 1.83 -11.38
C SER A 117 32.87 0.77 -12.47
N ARG A 118 33.86 -0.10 -12.24
CA ARG A 118 34.09 -1.25 -13.10
C ARG A 118 32.92 -2.23 -13.04
N ALA A 119 32.33 -2.43 -11.87
CA ALA A 119 31.21 -3.34 -11.68
C ALA A 119 29.99 -2.92 -12.53
N ASP A 120 29.67 -1.63 -12.56
CA ASP A 120 28.58 -1.10 -13.39
C ASP A 120 28.90 -1.20 -14.89
N PHE A 121 30.15 -0.91 -15.26
CA PHE A 121 30.59 -1.08 -16.64
C PHE A 121 30.46 -2.53 -17.09
N ASP A 122 30.99 -3.47 -16.33
CA ASP A 122 30.97 -4.90 -16.62
C ASP A 122 29.51 -5.42 -16.66
N PHE A 123 28.63 -4.96 -15.75
CA PHE A 123 27.21 -5.32 -15.78
C PHE A 123 26.51 -4.89 -17.07
N VAL A 124 26.71 -3.62 -17.50
CA VAL A 124 26.16 -3.15 -18.77
C VAL A 124 26.71 -3.96 -19.94
N ARG A 125 28.02 -4.30 -19.92
CA ARG A 125 28.62 -5.17 -20.95
C ARG A 125 28.01 -6.57 -20.97
N HIS A 126 27.75 -7.17 -19.80
CA HIS A 126 27.06 -8.48 -19.74
C HIS A 126 25.66 -8.41 -20.34
N LEU A 127 24.87 -7.35 -20.06
CA LEU A 127 23.56 -7.17 -20.67
C LEU A 127 23.64 -7.16 -22.21
N VAL A 128 24.72 -6.56 -22.77
CA VAL A 128 24.96 -6.53 -24.23
C VAL A 128 25.38 -7.91 -24.75
N THR A 129 26.43 -8.49 -24.13
CA THR A 129 27.06 -9.73 -24.66
C THR A 129 26.17 -10.95 -24.53
N ASP A 130 25.36 -11.00 -23.50
CA ASP A 130 24.45 -12.12 -23.25
C ASP A 130 23.11 -11.97 -24.00
N GLY A 131 22.92 -10.85 -24.73
CA GLY A 131 21.66 -10.56 -25.40
C GLY A 131 20.47 -10.49 -24.43
N ALA A 132 20.75 -9.99 -23.20
CA ALA A 132 19.81 -10.05 -22.09
C ALA A 132 18.71 -8.98 -22.13
N VAL A 133 18.86 -7.97 -22.97
CA VAL A 133 17.89 -6.88 -23.10
C VAL A 133 16.83 -7.23 -24.13
N PRO A 134 15.54 -7.34 -23.74
CA PRO A 134 14.46 -7.58 -24.71
C PRO A 134 14.35 -6.46 -25.74
N ASP A 135 13.81 -6.78 -26.92
CA ASP A 135 13.68 -5.83 -28.03
C ASP A 135 12.79 -4.62 -27.71
N ASP A 136 11.91 -4.72 -26.75
CA ASP A 136 10.99 -3.66 -26.31
C ASP A 136 11.47 -2.90 -25.07
N VAL A 137 12.66 -3.23 -24.52
CA VAL A 137 13.28 -2.58 -23.37
C VAL A 137 14.45 -1.71 -23.82
N THR A 138 14.54 -0.51 -23.23
CA THR A 138 15.62 0.45 -23.49
C THR A 138 16.45 0.68 -22.21
N PRO A 139 17.70 0.25 -22.17
CA PRO A 139 18.60 0.58 -21.06
C PRO A 139 18.93 2.08 -21.02
N VAL A 140 18.93 2.64 -19.81
CA VAL A 140 19.39 4.00 -19.53
C VAL A 140 20.72 3.90 -18.78
N VAL A 141 21.73 4.66 -19.20
CA VAL A 141 23.04 4.73 -18.57
C VAL A 141 23.38 6.14 -18.15
N PHE A 142 23.86 6.30 -16.92
CA PHE A 142 24.10 7.58 -16.28
C PHE A 142 25.53 8.07 -16.52
N THR A 143 25.75 9.38 -16.77
CA THR A 143 27.06 9.97 -16.99
C THR A 143 27.13 11.43 -16.54
N PRO A 144 28.24 11.87 -15.90
CA PRO A 144 28.43 13.27 -15.54
C PRO A 144 28.93 14.08 -16.74
N ALA A 145 28.85 15.40 -16.66
CA ALA A 145 29.31 16.34 -17.71
C ALA A 145 30.84 16.41 -17.80
N ARG A 146 31.49 15.26 -18.08
CA ARG A 146 32.96 15.12 -18.28
C ARG A 146 33.24 14.25 -19.50
N ALA A 147 34.12 14.73 -20.39
CA ALA A 147 34.38 14.12 -21.68
C ALA A 147 34.89 12.68 -21.61
N ASP A 148 35.84 12.40 -20.69
CA ASP A 148 36.43 11.08 -20.46
C ASP A 148 35.39 10.07 -19.96
N LEU A 149 34.49 10.51 -19.08
CA LEU A 149 33.43 9.66 -18.51
C LEU A 149 32.29 9.44 -19.50
N ILE A 150 31.96 10.42 -20.33
CA ILE A 150 31.03 10.27 -21.44
C ILE A 150 31.54 9.20 -22.41
N ASP A 151 32.82 9.27 -22.81
CA ASP A 151 33.40 8.27 -23.71
C ASP A 151 33.30 6.85 -23.12
N ARG A 152 33.64 6.70 -21.84
CA ARG A 152 33.55 5.42 -21.14
C ARG A 152 32.11 4.89 -21.08
N THR A 153 31.13 5.78 -20.90
CA THR A 153 29.71 5.42 -20.92
C THR A 153 29.29 4.90 -22.30
N PHE A 154 29.71 5.57 -23.38
CA PHE A 154 29.41 5.09 -24.76
C PHE A 154 30.11 3.76 -25.07
N GLU A 155 31.30 3.51 -24.54
CA GLU A 155 31.97 2.21 -24.67
C GLU A 155 31.14 1.08 -24.04
N SER A 156 30.49 1.34 -22.90
CA SER A 156 29.70 0.32 -22.18
C SER A 156 28.48 -0.15 -22.97
N ILE A 157 27.83 0.74 -23.73
CA ILE A 157 26.60 0.47 -24.49
C ILE A 157 26.88 0.04 -25.94
N ALA A 158 28.15 -0.06 -26.34
CA ALA A 158 28.50 -0.44 -27.71
C ALA A 158 27.93 -1.83 -28.05
N GLY A 159 27.09 -1.92 -29.09
CA GLY A 159 26.39 -3.13 -29.51
C GLY A 159 24.94 -3.23 -29.08
N LEU A 160 24.43 -2.34 -28.21
CA LEU A 160 23.00 -2.24 -27.94
C LEU A 160 22.25 -1.70 -29.17
N PRO A 161 21.06 -2.26 -29.49
CA PRO A 161 20.24 -1.74 -30.58
C PRO A 161 19.61 -0.37 -30.24
N ARG A 162 19.43 -0.09 -28.95
CA ARG A 162 18.92 1.18 -28.42
C ARG A 162 19.44 1.45 -27.01
N ALA A 163 19.63 2.71 -26.67
CA ALA A 163 19.98 3.16 -25.32
C ALA A 163 19.56 4.62 -25.10
N VAL A 164 19.39 5.01 -23.84
CA VAL A 164 19.34 6.41 -23.41
C VAL A 164 20.63 6.72 -22.65
N VAL A 165 21.33 7.79 -23.04
CA VAL A 165 22.47 8.32 -22.29
C VAL A 165 21.99 9.51 -21.47
N HIS A 166 22.06 9.38 -20.15
CA HIS A 166 21.55 10.32 -19.17
C HIS A 166 22.70 11.20 -18.63
N LEU A 167 22.76 12.43 -19.12
CA LEU A 167 23.71 13.45 -18.70
C LEU A 167 23.23 14.20 -17.46
N TYR A 168 24.10 14.45 -16.48
CA TYR A 168 23.75 15.28 -15.33
C TYR A 168 24.88 16.22 -14.90
N ILE A 169 24.48 17.29 -14.23
CA ILE A 169 25.34 18.20 -13.46
C ILE A 169 24.48 18.97 -12.47
N ALA A 170 25.00 19.23 -11.27
CA ALA A 170 24.32 20.05 -10.28
C ALA A 170 24.28 21.53 -10.68
N THR A 171 23.11 22.16 -10.54
CA THR A 171 22.84 23.48 -11.09
C THR A 171 22.40 24.54 -10.08
N SER A 172 22.06 24.18 -8.85
CA SER A 172 21.60 25.13 -7.83
C SER A 172 22.72 26.10 -7.37
N PRO A 173 22.38 27.29 -6.86
CA PRO A 173 23.36 28.29 -6.42
C PRO A 173 24.39 27.74 -5.46
N VAL A 174 23.97 27.07 -4.41
CA VAL A 174 24.89 26.50 -3.38
C VAL A 174 25.86 25.50 -4.00
N TRP A 175 25.40 24.65 -4.92
CA TRP A 175 26.28 23.71 -5.61
C TRP A 175 27.27 24.41 -6.55
N ARG A 176 26.79 25.41 -7.30
CA ARG A 176 27.66 26.18 -8.18
C ARG A 176 28.76 26.92 -7.42
N ASP A 177 28.39 27.57 -6.31
CA ASP A 177 29.27 28.43 -5.56
C ASP A 177 30.23 27.66 -4.64
N VAL A 178 29.70 26.67 -3.91
CA VAL A 178 30.46 25.96 -2.85
C VAL A 178 31.17 24.71 -3.36
N VAL A 179 30.49 23.90 -4.22
CA VAL A 179 31.03 22.60 -4.65
C VAL A 179 31.78 22.70 -5.97
N LEU A 180 31.20 23.40 -6.97
CA LEU A 180 31.81 23.49 -8.30
C LEU A 180 32.76 24.69 -8.44
N GLY A 181 32.59 25.73 -7.63
CA GLY A 181 33.33 26.99 -7.80
C GLY A 181 33.09 27.65 -9.16
N ARG A 182 31.86 27.56 -9.72
CA ARG A 182 31.53 27.97 -11.10
C ARG A 182 30.22 28.75 -11.11
N GLY A 183 30.23 29.88 -11.81
CA GLY A 183 29.02 30.63 -12.10
C GLY A 183 28.16 30.00 -13.22
N ARG A 184 26.91 30.50 -13.37
CA ARG A 184 25.91 30.00 -14.37
C ARG A 184 26.50 29.81 -15.77
N ALA A 185 27.18 30.85 -16.30
CA ALA A 185 27.77 30.79 -17.63
C ALA A 185 28.85 29.70 -17.80
N GLN A 186 29.58 29.37 -16.74
CA GLN A 186 30.59 28.31 -16.81
C GLN A 186 29.91 26.93 -16.76
N VAL A 187 28.87 26.76 -15.95
CA VAL A 187 28.07 25.52 -15.91
C VAL A 187 27.39 25.32 -17.27
N ALA A 188 26.75 26.34 -17.84
CA ALA A 188 26.12 26.24 -19.15
C ALA A 188 27.12 25.84 -20.26
N ARG A 189 28.34 26.41 -20.26
CA ARG A 189 29.40 25.97 -21.20
C ARG A 189 29.82 24.52 -20.98
N THR A 190 29.92 24.08 -19.74
CA THR A 190 30.25 22.66 -19.40
C THR A 190 29.18 21.72 -19.93
N VAL A 191 27.90 22.03 -19.68
CA VAL A 191 26.75 21.26 -20.17
C VAL A 191 26.75 21.18 -21.69
N ARG A 192 26.91 22.31 -22.35
CA ARG A 192 26.94 22.36 -23.81
C ARG A 192 28.09 21.53 -24.40
N ALA A 193 29.31 21.66 -23.89
CA ALA A 193 30.46 20.87 -24.34
C ALA A 193 30.26 19.35 -24.13
N ALA A 194 29.66 18.95 -23.00
CA ALA A 194 29.29 17.56 -22.73
C ALA A 194 28.24 17.05 -23.73
N ALA A 195 27.20 17.82 -23.98
CA ALA A 195 26.14 17.49 -24.92
C ALA A 195 26.64 17.36 -26.36
N GLU A 196 27.53 18.27 -26.80
CA GLU A 196 28.22 18.19 -28.10
C GLU A 196 29.09 16.92 -28.19
N ARG A 197 29.74 16.50 -27.08
CA ARG A 197 30.49 15.26 -27.04
C ARG A 197 29.58 14.06 -27.20
N MET A 198 28.44 14.05 -26.49
CA MET A 198 27.43 12.97 -26.60
C MET A 198 26.91 12.85 -28.03
N ALA A 199 26.55 13.98 -28.69
CA ALA A 199 26.06 13.98 -30.05
C ALA A 199 27.11 13.39 -31.03
N ARG A 200 28.39 13.80 -30.89
CA ARG A 200 29.48 13.22 -31.72
C ARG A 200 29.66 11.72 -31.48
N ARG A 201 29.50 11.23 -30.24
CA ARG A 201 29.66 9.81 -29.92
C ARG A 201 28.47 8.96 -30.38
N ALA A 202 27.27 9.53 -30.34
CA ALA A 202 26.04 8.84 -30.79
C ALA A 202 26.00 8.65 -32.30
N GLY A 203 26.54 9.63 -33.07
CA GLY A 203 26.36 9.65 -34.53
C GLY A 203 24.90 9.88 -34.92
N ASP A 204 24.61 9.60 -36.21
CA ASP A 204 23.29 9.90 -36.80
C ASP A 204 22.37 8.65 -36.92
N ASP A 205 22.75 7.52 -36.37
CA ASP A 205 22.00 6.25 -36.56
C ASP A 205 20.72 6.12 -35.72
N GLY A 206 20.44 7.09 -34.87
CA GLY A 206 19.21 7.15 -34.06
C GLY A 206 19.07 6.11 -32.94
N ARG A 207 20.09 5.25 -32.72
CA ARG A 207 20.08 4.22 -31.66
C ARG A 207 20.15 4.81 -30.26
N VAL A 208 20.77 5.99 -30.09
CA VAL A 208 20.95 6.65 -28.80
C VAL A 208 20.03 7.85 -28.71
N ARG A 209 19.20 7.85 -27.66
CA ARG A 209 18.44 9.03 -27.23
C ARG A 209 19.14 9.71 -26.06
N PHE A 210 18.84 10.98 -25.86
CA PHE A 210 19.50 11.80 -24.86
C PHE A 210 18.55 12.21 -23.74
N GLN A 211 19.08 12.17 -22.54
CA GLN A 211 18.42 12.68 -21.34
C GLN A 211 19.34 13.64 -20.62
N PHE A 212 18.78 14.70 -20.04
CA PHE A 212 19.50 15.65 -19.20
C PHE A 212 18.80 15.88 -17.88
N SER A 213 19.57 15.83 -16.77
CA SER A 213 19.14 16.26 -15.44
C SER A 213 19.95 17.47 -14.98
N PRO A 214 19.30 18.64 -14.80
CA PRO A 214 19.87 19.71 -13.97
C PRO A 214 19.73 19.28 -12.50
N GLU A 215 20.68 18.50 -11.99
CA GLU A 215 20.67 18.00 -10.62
C GLU A 215 20.47 19.17 -9.64
N THR A 216 19.75 18.94 -8.53
CA THR A 216 19.26 19.99 -7.64
C THR A 216 18.29 20.99 -8.29
N PHE A 217 17.54 20.54 -9.31
CA PHE A 217 16.56 21.34 -10.04
C PHE A 217 15.64 22.15 -9.12
N ASN A 218 15.09 21.51 -8.08
CA ASN A 218 14.14 22.14 -7.17
C ASN A 218 14.72 23.32 -6.34
N LEU A 219 16.02 23.55 -6.41
CA LEU A 219 16.75 24.68 -5.83
C LEU A 219 17.42 25.58 -6.88
N THR A 220 17.26 25.27 -8.16
CA THR A 220 17.82 26.00 -9.27
C THR A 220 16.85 27.09 -9.74
N GLU A 221 17.35 28.22 -10.13
CA GLU A 221 16.55 29.32 -10.68
C GLU A 221 15.79 28.87 -11.94
N PRO A 222 14.47 29.08 -12.02
CA PRO A 222 13.64 28.57 -13.11
C PRO A 222 14.09 29.05 -14.52
N ASP A 223 14.55 30.27 -14.65
CA ASP A 223 15.08 30.82 -15.89
C ASP A 223 16.37 30.11 -16.36
N PHE A 224 17.23 29.73 -15.42
CA PHE A 224 18.44 28.97 -15.72
C PHE A 224 18.16 27.55 -16.15
N VAL A 225 17.15 26.92 -15.54
CA VAL A 225 16.67 25.60 -15.99
C VAL A 225 16.21 25.65 -17.44
N LEU A 226 15.38 26.64 -17.80
CA LEU A 226 14.90 26.82 -19.17
C LEU A 226 16.05 27.09 -20.15
N GLU A 227 17.01 27.96 -19.79
CA GLU A 227 18.22 28.22 -20.60
C GLU A 227 18.95 26.92 -20.94
N LEU A 228 19.18 26.05 -19.96
CA LEU A 228 19.87 24.77 -20.17
C LEU A 228 19.05 23.82 -21.03
N CYS A 229 17.79 23.62 -20.67
CA CYS A 229 16.90 22.66 -21.34
C CYS A 229 16.64 23.05 -22.80
N ASP A 230 16.29 24.28 -23.07
CA ASP A 230 16.06 24.77 -24.43
C ASP A 230 17.34 24.74 -25.28
N GLY A 231 18.48 25.11 -24.66
CA GLY A 231 19.79 25.04 -25.31
C GLY A 231 20.15 23.60 -25.74
N LEU A 232 19.86 22.61 -24.91
CA LEU A 232 20.11 21.20 -25.23
C LEU A 232 19.09 20.64 -26.23
N THR A 233 17.83 21.01 -26.13
CA THR A 233 16.76 20.63 -27.07
C THR A 233 17.12 21.10 -28.48
N ALA A 234 17.64 22.33 -28.61
CA ALA A 234 18.10 22.86 -29.87
C ALA A 234 19.40 22.20 -30.38
N LEU A 235 20.39 21.96 -29.50
CA LEU A 235 21.68 21.34 -29.85
C LEU A 235 21.51 19.91 -30.36
N TRP A 236 20.62 19.13 -29.73
CA TRP A 236 20.35 17.76 -30.13
C TRP A 236 19.30 17.65 -31.25
N ASP A 237 18.89 18.79 -31.80
CA ASP A 237 17.88 18.88 -32.86
C ASP A 237 16.63 18.01 -32.57
N ALA A 238 16.11 18.19 -31.38
CA ALA A 238 14.94 17.41 -30.93
C ALA A 238 13.68 17.74 -31.74
N SER A 239 12.88 16.72 -32.01
CA SER A 239 11.59 16.84 -32.68
C SER A 239 10.57 15.90 -32.01
N PRO A 240 9.26 16.02 -32.29
CA PRO A 240 8.27 15.07 -31.78
C PRO A 240 8.57 13.60 -32.08
N ASP A 241 9.19 13.30 -33.24
CA ASP A 241 9.57 11.95 -33.64
C ASP A 241 10.89 11.48 -33.00
N ARG A 242 11.71 12.44 -32.55
CA ARG A 242 12.99 12.20 -31.89
C ARG A 242 13.10 13.07 -30.64
N PRO A 243 12.26 12.86 -29.63
CA PRO A 243 12.25 13.69 -28.44
C PRO A 243 13.49 13.47 -27.58
N VAL A 244 13.87 14.53 -26.85
CA VAL A 244 14.82 14.45 -25.75
C VAL A 244 14.09 14.38 -24.41
N THR A 245 14.74 13.84 -23.40
CA THR A 245 14.18 13.81 -22.05
C THR A 245 14.85 14.87 -21.18
N HIS A 246 14.07 15.76 -20.56
CA HIS A 246 14.53 16.61 -19.46
C HIS A 246 13.95 16.06 -18.16
N ASN A 247 14.83 15.59 -17.29
CA ASN A 247 14.47 15.00 -16.01
C ASN A 247 14.76 16.02 -14.89
N LEU A 248 13.76 16.38 -14.14
CA LEU A 248 13.77 17.48 -13.19
C LEU A 248 13.75 16.96 -11.74
N PRO A 249 14.93 16.63 -11.14
CA PRO A 249 14.94 15.94 -9.85
C PRO A 249 14.67 16.90 -8.68
N ALA A 250 13.82 16.47 -7.75
CA ALA A 250 13.83 16.96 -6.39
C ALA A 250 14.91 16.17 -5.61
N THR A 251 16.17 16.48 -5.90
CA THR A 251 17.35 15.78 -5.39
C THR A 251 17.37 15.68 -3.86
N VAL A 252 16.89 16.71 -3.18
CA VAL A 252 16.52 16.71 -1.77
C VAL A 252 15.15 17.37 -1.68
N GLU A 253 14.18 16.66 -1.14
CA GLU A 253 12.83 17.18 -0.98
C GLU A 253 12.82 18.26 0.13
N ILE A 254 12.66 19.54 -0.25
CA ILE A 254 12.77 20.68 0.67
C ILE A 254 11.47 21.47 0.87
N ALA A 255 10.49 21.27 -0.02
CA ALA A 255 9.25 22.01 -0.06
C ALA A 255 8.04 21.08 -0.06
N THR A 256 6.85 21.64 0.08
CA THR A 256 5.60 20.88 -0.04
C THR A 256 5.36 20.47 -1.51
N PRO A 257 4.64 19.35 -1.78
CA PRO A 257 4.44 18.81 -3.13
C PRO A 257 3.85 19.79 -4.15
N ASN A 258 2.96 20.69 -3.69
CA ASN A 258 2.37 21.71 -4.56
C ASN A 258 3.40 22.68 -5.15
N VAL A 259 4.48 22.93 -4.41
CA VAL A 259 5.58 23.79 -4.90
C VAL A 259 6.34 23.10 -6.02
N TYR A 260 6.62 21.82 -5.85
CA TYR A 260 7.25 21.04 -6.91
C TYR A 260 6.36 20.99 -8.16
N ALA A 261 5.05 20.82 -7.99
CA ALA A 261 4.09 20.91 -9.09
C ALA A 261 4.13 22.26 -9.79
N ASP A 262 4.20 23.36 -9.04
CA ASP A 262 4.33 24.71 -9.62
C ASP A 262 5.62 24.85 -10.45
N GLN A 263 6.75 24.28 -9.99
CA GLN A 263 8.02 24.26 -10.73
C GLN A 263 7.89 23.46 -12.04
N ILE A 264 7.25 22.29 -11.98
CA ILE A 264 7.02 21.44 -13.17
C ILE A 264 6.08 22.15 -14.16
N GLU A 265 4.97 22.73 -13.68
CA GLU A 265 4.04 23.45 -14.54
C GLU A 265 4.70 24.68 -15.19
N TYR A 266 5.56 25.40 -14.45
CA TYR A 266 6.32 26.50 -14.99
C TYR A 266 7.22 26.06 -16.15
N VAL A 267 8.01 25.00 -15.97
CA VAL A 267 8.88 24.45 -17.03
C VAL A 267 8.03 23.92 -18.18
N HIS A 268 6.96 23.18 -17.90
CA HIS A 268 6.03 22.67 -18.91
C HIS A 268 5.50 23.76 -19.84
N ARG A 269 5.15 24.91 -19.29
CA ARG A 269 4.58 26.03 -20.06
C ARG A 269 5.60 26.90 -20.82
N HIS A 270 6.87 26.91 -20.39
CA HIS A 270 7.86 27.86 -20.91
C HIS A 270 8.95 27.21 -21.77
N LEU A 271 9.02 25.88 -21.87
CA LEU A 271 9.91 25.19 -22.81
C LEU A 271 9.56 25.59 -24.26
N ALA A 272 10.54 26.04 -25.01
CA ALA A 272 10.36 26.57 -26.36
C ALA A 272 9.85 25.52 -27.38
N ARG A 273 10.28 24.25 -27.22
CA ARG A 273 9.88 23.11 -28.07
C ARG A 273 9.27 22.02 -27.18
N ARG A 274 8.19 22.35 -26.48
CA ARG A 274 7.58 21.44 -25.49
C ARG A 274 7.16 20.09 -26.07
N ASP A 275 6.74 20.05 -27.33
CA ASP A 275 6.32 18.85 -28.08
C ASP A 275 7.48 17.92 -28.45
N ALA A 276 8.71 18.43 -28.48
CA ALA A 276 9.93 17.68 -28.71
C ALA A 276 10.62 17.22 -27.42
N VAL A 277 9.95 17.38 -26.25
CA VAL A 277 10.51 17.07 -24.93
C VAL A 277 9.61 16.09 -24.18
N VAL A 278 10.19 15.00 -23.69
CA VAL A 278 9.62 14.19 -22.63
C VAL A 278 10.02 14.81 -21.29
N LEU A 279 9.05 15.36 -20.56
CA LEU A 279 9.27 15.93 -19.24
C LEU A 279 9.22 14.84 -18.19
N SER A 280 10.35 14.59 -17.54
CA SER A 280 10.54 13.56 -16.54
C SER A 280 10.74 14.16 -15.14
N VAL A 281 10.37 13.42 -14.12
CA VAL A 281 10.56 13.80 -12.71
C VAL A 281 11.23 12.68 -11.93
N HIS A 282 12.01 13.08 -10.90
CA HIS A 282 12.75 12.17 -10.03
C HIS A 282 12.75 12.74 -8.60
N PRO A 283 11.63 12.59 -7.87
CA PRO A 283 11.58 13.07 -6.50
C PRO A 283 12.17 12.04 -5.52
N HIS A 284 12.95 12.55 -4.55
CA HIS A 284 13.29 11.83 -3.33
C HIS A 284 12.19 11.99 -2.28
N ASN A 285 12.34 11.33 -1.13
CA ASN A 285 11.30 11.20 -0.10
C ASN A 285 11.71 11.79 1.25
N ASP A 286 12.55 12.84 1.26
CA ASP A 286 13.12 13.42 2.49
C ASP A 286 12.08 13.94 3.47
N ARG A 287 10.91 14.34 2.97
CA ARG A 287 9.77 14.83 3.76
C ARG A 287 8.68 13.77 3.95
N GLY A 288 8.83 12.57 3.39
CA GLY A 288 7.80 11.55 3.33
C GLY A 288 6.68 11.87 2.33
N THR A 289 6.91 12.76 1.36
CA THR A 289 5.91 13.19 0.38
C THR A 289 6.31 12.92 -1.07
N GLY A 290 7.32 12.05 -1.31
CA GLY A 290 7.82 11.74 -2.64
C GLY A 290 6.76 11.23 -3.62
N VAL A 291 5.84 10.36 -3.18
CA VAL A 291 4.71 9.89 -4.00
C VAL A 291 3.79 11.05 -4.36
N ALA A 292 3.42 11.89 -3.38
CA ALA A 292 2.59 13.06 -3.64
C ALA A 292 3.28 14.07 -4.58
N CYS A 293 4.60 14.25 -4.47
CA CYS A 293 5.37 15.07 -5.41
C CYS A 293 5.24 14.53 -6.84
N ALA A 294 5.37 13.21 -7.05
CA ALA A 294 5.23 12.60 -8.37
C ALA A 294 3.79 12.72 -8.91
N GLU A 295 2.77 12.43 -8.11
CA GLU A 295 1.37 12.58 -8.53
C GLU A 295 1.05 14.02 -8.97
N LEU A 296 1.40 15.02 -8.16
CA LEU A 296 1.15 16.41 -8.49
C LEU A 296 1.98 16.89 -9.69
N ALA A 297 3.21 16.37 -9.86
CA ALA A 297 4.04 16.66 -11.03
C ALA A 297 3.42 16.10 -12.33
N LEU A 298 2.80 14.91 -12.28
CA LEU A 298 2.04 14.34 -13.40
C LEU A 298 0.84 15.21 -13.77
N LEU A 299 0.11 15.73 -12.78
CA LEU A 299 -0.96 16.72 -13.02
C LEU A 299 -0.42 18.01 -13.64
N ALA A 300 0.79 18.42 -13.29
CA ALA A 300 1.47 19.61 -13.76
C ALA A 300 2.14 19.48 -15.15
N GLY A 301 2.04 18.31 -15.79
CA GLY A 301 2.50 18.11 -17.17
C GLY A 301 3.73 17.21 -17.33
N ALA A 302 4.23 16.57 -16.26
CA ALA A 302 5.22 15.51 -16.37
C ALA A 302 4.62 14.28 -17.09
N GLN A 303 5.47 13.57 -17.83
CA GLN A 303 5.07 12.42 -18.65
C GLN A 303 5.82 11.15 -18.27
N ARG A 304 6.89 11.26 -17.48
CA ARG A 304 7.80 10.18 -17.12
C ARG A 304 8.22 10.33 -15.65
N VAL A 305 8.35 9.21 -14.95
CA VAL A 305 8.76 9.18 -13.54
C VAL A 305 9.91 8.22 -13.35
N GLU A 306 10.99 8.69 -12.73
CA GLU A 306 12.08 7.90 -12.21
C GLU A 306 11.88 7.65 -10.72
N GLY A 307 12.13 6.41 -10.26
CA GLY A 307 12.01 6.03 -8.87
C GLY A 307 12.48 4.60 -8.62
N CYS A 308 12.25 4.08 -7.42
CA CYS A 308 12.61 2.72 -7.07
C CYS A 308 11.41 1.92 -6.59
N LEU A 309 11.44 0.61 -6.79
CA LEU A 309 10.46 -0.29 -6.17
C LEU A 309 10.58 -0.18 -4.64
N PHE A 310 9.46 0.05 -3.98
CA PHE A 310 9.37 0.27 -2.52
C PHE A 310 10.21 1.44 -2.00
N GLY A 311 10.62 2.36 -2.86
CA GLY A 311 11.21 3.64 -2.48
C GLY A 311 12.64 3.58 -1.96
N ASN A 312 13.44 2.55 -2.32
CA ASN A 312 14.85 2.50 -1.92
C ASN A 312 15.68 3.64 -2.53
N GLY A 313 16.73 4.09 -1.85
CA GLY A 313 17.66 5.10 -2.34
C GLY A 313 18.35 5.89 -1.23
N GLU A 314 19.09 6.91 -1.64
CA GLU A 314 19.85 7.78 -0.73
C GLU A 314 18.94 8.41 0.34
N ARG A 315 19.47 8.55 1.55
CA ARG A 315 18.80 9.16 2.73
C ARG A 315 17.50 8.45 3.09
N THR A 316 16.35 8.97 2.63
CA THR A 316 15.01 8.41 2.86
C THR A 316 14.43 7.68 1.65
N GLY A 317 15.22 7.58 0.58
CA GLY A 317 14.87 6.88 -0.64
C GLY A 317 14.32 7.76 -1.76
N ASN A 318 14.06 7.12 -2.89
CA ASN A 318 13.39 7.67 -4.06
C ASN A 318 11.86 7.61 -3.91
N VAL A 319 11.14 8.21 -4.84
CA VAL A 319 9.71 7.94 -4.97
C VAL A 319 9.46 6.45 -5.15
N ASP A 320 8.49 5.93 -4.41
CA ASP A 320 8.08 4.53 -4.50
C ASP A 320 7.18 4.30 -5.71
N LEU A 321 7.72 3.59 -6.71
CA LEU A 321 7.00 3.28 -7.94
C LEU A 321 5.85 2.30 -7.72
N VAL A 322 5.95 1.38 -6.75
CA VAL A 322 4.88 0.43 -6.42
C VAL A 322 3.67 1.18 -5.87
N THR A 323 3.90 2.05 -4.87
CA THR A 323 2.82 2.86 -4.30
C THR A 323 2.20 3.78 -5.35
N LEU A 324 3.02 4.46 -6.18
CA LEU A 324 2.52 5.36 -7.22
C LEU A 324 1.69 4.61 -8.27
N ALA A 325 2.14 3.44 -8.72
CA ALA A 325 1.42 2.62 -9.70
C ALA A 325 0.07 2.13 -9.14
N LEU A 326 0.04 1.67 -7.89
CA LEU A 326 -1.19 1.19 -7.25
C LEU A 326 -2.14 2.32 -6.86
N ASN A 327 -1.64 3.53 -6.59
CA ASN A 327 -2.48 4.72 -6.46
C ASN A 327 -3.22 5.03 -7.78
N LEU A 328 -2.56 4.88 -8.93
CA LEU A 328 -3.21 5.03 -10.24
C LEU A 328 -4.23 3.90 -10.48
N PHE A 329 -3.85 2.67 -10.20
CA PHE A 329 -4.72 1.49 -10.33
C PHE A 329 -6.03 1.66 -9.56
N THR A 330 -5.97 2.09 -8.30
CA THR A 330 -7.16 2.32 -7.45
C THR A 330 -8.00 3.53 -7.88
N GLN A 331 -7.52 4.32 -8.82
CA GLN A 331 -8.28 5.40 -9.50
C GLN A 331 -8.81 4.98 -10.89
N GLY A 332 -8.68 3.70 -11.25
CA GLY A 332 -9.13 3.18 -12.53
C GLY A 332 -8.21 3.53 -13.70
N VAL A 333 -6.94 3.84 -13.42
CA VAL A 333 -5.91 4.06 -14.45
C VAL A 333 -5.00 2.83 -14.48
N ASP A 334 -4.98 2.12 -15.61
CA ASP A 334 -4.06 1.02 -15.84
C ASP A 334 -2.61 1.50 -15.72
N PRO A 335 -1.84 1.03 -14.71
CA PRO A 335 -0.45 1.42 -14.53
C PRO A 335 0.48 0.84 -15.61
N GLN A 336 0.01 -0.13 -16.41
CA GLN A 336 0.80 -0.87 -17.41
C GLN A 336 1.98 -1.63 -16.79
N LEU A 337 1.88 -1.96 -15.51
CA LEU A 337 2.81 -2.78 -14.75
C LEU A 337 2.07 -3.94 -14.10
N ASP A 338 2.66 -5.13 -14.14
CA ASP A 338 2.13 -6.32 -13.47
C ASP A 338 2.61 -6.40 -12.02
N LEU A 339 1.72 -6.07 -11.09
CA LEU A 339 1.91 -6.16 -9.64
C LEU A 339 0.94 -7.19 -9.02
N GLY A 340 0.36 -8.08 -9.83
CA GLY A 340 -0.59 -9.10 -9.41
C GLY A 340 -0.01 -10.20 -8.51
N ASP A 341 1.31 -10.24 -8.32
CA ASP A 341 2.01 -11.06 -7.31
C ASP A 341 2.96 -10.16 -6.53
N ILE A 342 2.39 -9.31 -5.68
CA ILE A 342 3.15 -8.29 -4.93
C ILE A 342 4.17 -8.93 -3.98
N ASP A 343 3.89 -10.10 -3.45
CA ASP A 343 4.78 -10.79 -2.50
C ASP A 343 6.02 -11.34 -3.21
N ARG A 344 5.92 -11.82 -4.45
CA ARG A 344 7.07 -12.20 -5.29
C ARG A 344 7.93 -10.99 -5.62
N VAL A 345 7.31 -9.86 -5.99
CA VAL A 345 8.02 -8.60 -6.26
C VAL A 345 8.78 -8.16 -5.01
N ARG A 346 8.10 -8.10 -3.86
CA ARG A 346 8.68 -7.72 -2.57
C ARG A 346 9.84 -8.63 -2.17
N ALA A 347 9.63 -9.95 -2.18
CA ALA A 347 10.65 -10.92 -1.79
C ALA A 347 11.91 -10.82 -2.66
N THR A 348 11.74 -10.52 -3.96
CA THR A 348 12.88 -10.34 -4.87
C THR A 348 13.65 -9.06 -4.54
N VAL A 349 12.93 -7.95 -4.31
CA VAL A 349 13.55 -6.67 -3.94
C VAL A 349 14.27 -6.77 -2.59
N GLU A 350 13.63 -7.35 -1.56
CA GLU A 350 14.25 -7.60 -0.24
C GLU A 350 15.51 -8.45 -0.34
N HIS A 351 15.47 -9.51 -1.16
CA HIS A 351 16.65 -10.36 -1.42
C HIS A 351 17.79 -9.57 -2.08
N CYS A 352 17.48 -8.75 -3.09
CA CYS A 352 18.49 -8.02 -3.84
C CYS A 352 19.07 -6.84 -3.05
N ASN A 353 18.23 -6.10 -2.34
CA ASN A 353 18.64 -4.95 -1.55
C ASN A 353 19.19 -5.33 -0.18
N ARG A 354 18.88 -6.53 0.34
CA ARG A 354 19.14 -6.96 1.72
C ARG A 354 18.53 -6.01 2.76
N LEU A 355 17.41 -5.44 2.41
CA LEU A 355 16.62 -4.55 3.25
C LEU A 355 15.16 -5.00 3.24
N PRO A 356 14.49 -5.07 4.42
CA PRO A 356 13.09 -5.44 4.47
C PRO A 356 12.20 -4.28 4.02
N VAL A 357 11.09 -4.60 3.36
CA VAL A 357 10.01 -3.66 3.12
C VAL A 357 9.22 -3.48 4.42
N PRO A 358 8.92 -2.25 4.86
CA PRO A 358 8.23 -2.01 6.13
C PRO A 358 6.86 -2.73 6.20
N ALA A 359 6.55 -3.32 7.36
CA ALA A 359 5.29 -4.05 7.54
C ALA A 359 4.02 -3.21 7.32
N ARG A 360 4.11 -1.88 7.35
CA ARG A 360 3.03 -0.94 7.01
C ARG A 360 3.29 -0.17 5.71
N HIS A 361 4.13 -0.71 4.84
CA HIS A 361 4.32 -0.15 3.50
C HIS A 361 2.99 -0.18 2.72
N PRO A 362 2.57 0.91 2.06
CA PRO A 362 1.32 0.95 1.30
C PRO A 362 1.21 -0.24 0.34
N TYR A 363 0.05 -0.90 0.32
CA TYR A 363 -0.29 -2.08 -0.51
C TYR A 363 0.54 -3.34 -0.26
N ALA A 364 1.84 -3.25 0.05
CA ALA A 364 2.78 -4.38 0.08
C ALA A 364 3.14 -4.89 1.48
N GLY A 365 2.94 -4.10 2.52
CA GLY A 365 3.29 -4.47 3.89
C GLY A 365 2.42 -5.62 4.44
N ASP A 366 2.94 -6.36 5.41
CA ASP A 366 2.23 -7.51 6.00
C ASP A 366 0.97 -7.12 6.78
N LEU A 367 0.88 -5.86 7.23
CA LEU A 367 -0.20 -5.38 8.08
C LEU A 367 -1.21 -4.46 7.36
N VAL A 368 -1.04 -4.21 6.04
CA VAL A 368 -1.86 -3.20 5.36
C VAL A 368 -3.23 -3.72 4.92
N HIS A 369 -3.37 -5.03 4.71
CA HIS A 369 -4.64 -5.68 4.43
C HIS A 369 -5.22 -6.37 5.67
N THR A 370 -4.90 -5.89 6.87
CA THR A 370 -5.25 -6.52 8.14
C THR A 370 -6.12 -5.58 8.97
N ALA A 371 -7.20 -6.10 9.54
CA ALA A 371 -8.05 -5.40 10.49
C ALA A 371 -7.99 -6.07 11.86
N PHE A 372 -7.69 -5.29 12.90
CA PHE A 372 -7.64 -5.75 14.30
C PHE A 372 -8.86 -5.30 15.10
N SER A 373 -9.43 -4.14 14.78
CA SER A 373 -10.65 -3.63 15.43
C SER A 373 -11.87 -4.46 15.02
N GLY A 374 -12.66 -4.91 15.99
CA GLY A 374 -13.88 -5.67 15.72
C GLY A 374 -14.91 -4.95 14.84
N THR A 375 -15.00 -3.63 14.94
CA THR A 375 -15.85 -2.82 14.08
C THR A 375 -15.39 -2.86 12.62
N HIS A 376 -14.07 -2.80 12.40
CA HIS A 376 -13.51 -2.89 11.04
C HIS A 376 -13.70 -4.30 10.47
N GLN A 377 -13.45 -5.35 11.28
CA GLN A 377 -13.63 -6.74 10.86
C GLN A 377 -15.09 -7.03 10.45
N ASP A 378 -16.07 -6.57 11.24
CA ASP A 378 -17.49 -6.71 10.92
C ASP A 378 -17.85 -5.97 9.62
N ALA A 379 -17.34 -4.74 9.44
CA ALA A 379 -17.58 -3.95 8.24
C ALA A 379 -16.97 -4.60 6.98
N ILE A 380 -15.74 -5.10 7.06
CA ILE A 380 -15.08 -5.82 5.95
C ILE A 380 -15.88 -7.08 5.59
N SER A 381 -16.26 -7.90 6.59
CA SER A 381 -17.04 -9.12 6.36
C SER A 381 -18.37 -8.84 5.65
N LYS A 382 -19.08 -7.79 6.10
CA LYS A 382 -20.33 -7.34 5.45
C LYS A 382 -20.10 -6.78 4.06
N GLY A 383 -18.98 -6.04 3.87
CA GLY A 383 -18.58 -5.48 2.59
C GLY A 383 -18.28 -6.55 1.55
N LEU A 384 -17.50 -7.57 1.90
CA LEU A 384 -17.20 -8.72 1.03
C LEU A 384 -18.48 -9.46 0.63
N ALA A 385 -19.37 -9.76 1.60
CA ALA A 385 -20.66 -10.40 1.31
C ALA A 385 -21.57 -9.52 0.45
N HIS A 386 -21.51 -8.21 0.58
CA HIS A 386 -22.25 -7.27 -0.27
C HIS A 386 -21.70 -7.23 -1.69
N HIS A 387 -20.36 -7.18 -1.85
CA HIS A 387 -19.67 -7.21 -3.13
C HIS A 387 -20.03 -8.46 -3.94
N ALA A 388 -19.92 -9.65 -3.34
CA ALA A 388 -20.30 -10.91 -3.97
C ALA A 388 -21.78 -10.93 -4.44
N ARG A 389 -22.71 -10.42 -3.61
CA ARG A 389 -24.14 -10.34 -4.01
C ARG A 389 -24.34 -9.38 -5.18
N ARG A 390 -23.74 -8.17 -5.16
CA ARG A 390 -23.84 -7.22 -6.27
C ARG A 390 -23.30 -7.77 -7.58
N ALA A 391 -22.18 -8.45 -7.54
CA ALA A 391 -21.60 -9.12 -8.69
C ALA A 391 -22.59 -10.13 -9.29
N ALA A 392 -23.14 -11.02 -8.44
CA ALA A 392 -24.13 -12.01 -8.85
C ALA A 392 -25.42 -11.37 -9.43
N GLU A 393 -25.96 -10.34 -8.78
CA GLU A 393 -27.15 -9.60 -9.24
C GLU A 393 -26.93 -8.89 -10.59
N SER A 394 -25.70 -8.40 -10.83
CA SER A 394 -25.33 -7.70 -12.07
C SER A 394 -24.91 -8.67 -13.20
N GLY A 395 -24.72 -9.96 -12.89
CA GLY A 395 -24.22 -10.97 -13.83
C GLY A 395 -22.78 -10.73 -14.28
N VAL A 396 -22.00 -10.00 -13.46
CA VAL A 396 -20.57 -9.72 -13.70
C VAL A 396 -19.74 -10.63 -12.79
N PRO A 397 -18.61 -11.18 -13.25
CA PRO A 397 -17.69 -11.91 -12.39
C PRO A 397 -17.25 -11.05 -11.18
N GLU A 398 -17.06 -11.67 -10.01
CA GLU A 398 -16.75 -10.95 -8.77
C GLU A 398 -15.46 -10.10 -8.91
N ASN A 399 -14.45 -10.63 -9.58
CA ASN A 399 -13.19 -9.94 -9.87
C ASN A 399 -13.28 -8.83 -10.94
N GLU A 400 -14.43 -8.65 -11.60
CA GLU A 400 -14.69 -7.56 -12.55
C GLU A 400 -15.70 -6.54 -12.01
N ALA A 401 -16.33 -6.83 -10.87
CA ALA A 401 -17.32 -5.94 -10.26
C ALA A 401 -16.64 -4.73 -9.59
N PRO A 402 -17.24 -3.54 -9.62
CA PRO A 402 -16.69 -2.36 -8.97
C PRO A 402 -16.43 -2.60 -7.47
N TRP A 403 -15.18 -2.32 -7.03
CA TRP A 403 -14.75 -2.53 -5.65
C TRP A 403 -15.22 -1.43 -4.71
N GLU A 404 -15.98 -1.78 -3.68
CA GLU A 404 -16.51 -0.85 -2.67
C GLU A 404 -16.53 -1.47 -1.26
N VAL A 405 -15.49 -2.26 -0.92
CA VAL A 405 -15.40 -2.89 0.40
C VAL A 405 -14.85 -1.91 1.43
N PRO A 406 -15.55 -1.66 2.55
CA PRO A 406 -15.08 -0.75 3.60
C PRO A 406 -13.69 -1.14 4.13
N TYR A 407 -12.84 -0.13 4.39
CA TYR A 407 -11.47 -0.27 4.91
C TYR A 407 -10.45 -0.98 4.01
N LEU A 408 -10.86 -1.44 2.83
CA LEU A 408 -9.97 -2.04 1.84
C LEU A 408 -9.94 -1.17 0.57
N PRO A 409 -8.91 -0.34 0.38
CA PRO A 409 -8.81 0.56 -0.77
C PRO A 409 -8.56 -0.18 -2.09
N VAL A 410 -8.15 -1.44 -2.03
CA VAL A 410 -7.90 -2.35 -3.15
C VAL A 410 -8.35 -3.74 -2.75
N ASP A 411 -8.78 -4.55 -3.73
CA ASP A 411 -9.00 -5.97 -3.54
C ASP A 411 -7.65 -6.67 -3.30
N PRO A 412 -7.41 -7.32 -2.14
CA PRO A 412 -6.18 -8.06 -1.93
C PRO A 412 -5.91 -9.12 -3.00
N ALA A 413 -6.95 -9.69 -3.62
CA ALA A 413 -6.82 -10.70 -4.67
C ALA A 413 -6.17 -10.13 -5.95
N ASP A 414 -6.36 -8.85 -6.27
CA ASP A 414 -5.71 -8.18 -7.39
C ASP A 414 -4.19 -8.08 -7.22
N LEU A 415 -3.69 -8.22 -5.99
CA LEU A 415 -2.28 -8.21 -5.63
C LEU A 415 -1.72 -9.61 -5.34
N GLY A 416 -2.49 -10.68 -5.65
CA GLY A 416 -2.13 -12.07 -5.39
C GLY A 416 -2.23 -12.48 -3.92
N ARG A 417 -2.94 -11.69 -3.09
CA ARG A 417 -3.14 -11.97 -1.66
C ARG A 417 -4.53 -12.53 -1.40
N SER A 418 -4.66 -13.39 -0.38
CA SER A 418 -5.94 -13.96 0.00
C SER A 418 -6.70 -13.09 1.00
N TYR A 419 -8.01 -13.25 1.02
CA TYR A 419 -8.88 -12.57 1.98
C TYR A 419 -8.67 -13.03 3.42
N GLU A 420 -8.17 -14.24 3.63
CA GLU A 420 -7.89 -14.80 4.96
C GLU A 420 -6.85 -13.98 5.73
N ALA A 421 -5.92 -13.36 5.02
CA ALA A 421 -4.91 -12.48 5.61
C ALA A 421 -5.46 -11.11 6.05
N VAL A 422 -6.69 -10.76 5.65
CA VAL A 422 -7.29 -9.43 5.91
C VAL A 422 -7.78 -9.30 7.36
N ILE A 423 -8.31 -10.40 7.93
CA ILE A 423 -8.85 -10.40 9.29
C ILE A 423 -7.94 -11.25 10.19
N ARG A 424 -7.33 -10.60 11.18
CA ARG A 424 -6.51 -11.26 12.21
C ARG A 424 -7.11 -11.07 13.58
N VAL A 425 -6.89 -12.03 14.48
CA VAL A 425 -7.45 -12.00 15.82
C VAL A 425 -6.36 -11.77 16.86
N ASN A 426 -6.48 -10.66 17.59
CA ASN A 426 -5.68 -10.32 18.76
C ASN A 426 -6.59 -9.82 19.89
N ALA A 427 -6.01 -9.34 20.98
CA ALA A 427 -6.72 -8.81 22.14
C ALA A 427 -7.75 -7.69 21.83
N GLN A 428 -7.61 -6.97 20.71
CA GLN A 428 -8.52 -5.91 20.27
C GLN A 428 -9.56 -6.38 19.25
N SER A 429 -9.50 -7.67 18.85
CA SER A 429 -10.40 -8.23 17.85
C SER A 429 -11.78 -8.49 18.46
N GLY A 430 -12.81 -7.96 17.83
CA GLY A 430 -14.18 -8.15 18.28
C GLY A 430 -14.79 -9.48 17.84
N LYS A 431 -16.03 -9.72 18.33
CA LYS A 431 -16.84 -10.92 18.06
C LYS A 431 -17.03 -11.26 16.58
N GLY A 432 -16.96 -10.27 15.66
CA GLY A 432 -17.16 -10.47 14.23
C GLY A 432 -16.00 -11.20 13.55
N GLY A 433 -14.77 -10.80 13.84
CA GLY A 433 -13.57 -11.43 13.26
C GLY A 433 -13.36 -12.86 13.70
N VAL A 434 -13.57 -13.15 14.98
CA VAL A 434 -13.49 -14.50 15.54
C VAL A 434 -14.51 -15.44 14.86
N ALA A 435 -15.76 -15.01 14.74
CA ALA A 435 -16.83 -15.79 14.10
C ALA A 435 -16.56 -16.00 12.60
N TYR A 436 -16.01 -15.00 11.91
CA TYR A 436 -15.67 -15.11 10.50
C TYR A 436 -14.59 -16.17 10.25
N LEU A 437 -13.48 -16.12 10.99
CA LEU A 437 -12.37 -17.08 10.82
C LEU A 437 -12.80 -18.53 11.13
N LEU A 438 -13.58 -18.75 12.20
CA LEU A 438 -14.12 -20.09 12.49
C LEU A 438 -15.02 -20.61 11.37
N ARG A 439 -15.85 -19.74 10.79
CA ARG A 439 -16.74 -20.15 9.69
C ARG A 439 -15.96 -20.49 8.42
N VAL A 440 -14.98 -19.65 8.04
CA VAL A 440 -14.23 -19.82 6.78
C VAL A 440 -13.29 -21.02 6.84
N HIS A 441 -12.54 -21.18 7.94
CA HIS A 441 -11.51 -22.21 8.03
C HIS A 441 -12.03 -23.57 8.55
N HIS A 442 -13.07 -23.55 9.38
CA HIS A 442 -13.54 -24.77 10.07
C HIS A 442 -15.04 -25.03 9.90
N GLY A 443 -15.76 -24.22 9.10
CA GLY A 443 -17.20 -24.40 8.86
C GLY A 443 -18.10 -24.11 10.07
N VAL A 444 -17.55 -23.60 11.17
CA VAL A 444 -18.30 -23.35 12.42
C VAL A 444 -19.04 -22.02 12.34
N ASP A 445 -20.34 -22.04 12.10
CA ASP A 445 -21.20 -20.84 12.04
C ASP A 445 -21.85 -20.55 13.40
N LEU A 446 -21.16 -19.76 14.22
CA LEU A 446 -21.63 -19.40 15.57
C LEU A 446 -22.95 -18.61 15.54
N PRO A 447 -23.97 -18.99 16.36
CA PRO A 447 -25.15 -18.18 16.60
C PRO A 447 -24.78 -16.76 17.05
N GLU A 448 -25.51 -15.73 16.57
CA GLU A 448 -25.16 -14.33 16.88
C GLU A 448 -25.06 -14.05 18.38
N ARG A 449 -25.96 -14.63 19.17
CA ARG A 449 -25.98 -14.47 20.63
C ARG A 449 -24.84 -15.21 21.36
N MET A 450 -24.24 -16.24 20.73
CA MET A 450 -23.07 -16.95 21.25
C MET A 450 -21.76 -16.20 20.99
N ARG A 451 -21.65 -15.46 19.90
CA ARG A 451 -20.42 -14.75 19.48
C ARG A 451 -19.77 -13.90 20.57
N PRO A 452 -20.52 -13.11 21.39
CA PRO A 452 -19.92 -12.35 22.48
C PRO A 452 -19.31 -13.23 23.61
N GLN A 453 -19.89 -14.39 23.87
CA GLN A 453 -19.37 -15.31 24.89
C GLN A 453 -18.05 -15.92 24.41
N PHE A 454 -18.00 -16.43 23.19
CA PHE A 454 -16.79 -17.03 22.64
C PHE A 454 -15.67 -15.99 22.44
N ALA A 455 -16.00 -14.78 21.98
CA ALA A 455 -15.03 -13.69 21.86
C ALA A 455 -14.34 -13.35 23.18
N ARG A 456 -15.03 -13.41 24.32
CA ARG A 456 -14.42 -13.22 25.65
C ARG A 456 -13.43 -14.33 26.04
N ILE A 457 -13.66 -15.56 25.58
CA ILE A 457 -12.73 -16.68 25.79
C ILE A 457 -11.44 -16.42 25.01
N VAL A 458 -11.57 -16.08 23.73
CA VAL A 458 -10.45 -15.77 22.85
C VAL A 458 -9.67 -14.55 23.37
N GLN A 459 -10.38 -13.50 23.78
CA GLN A 459 -9.75 -12.27 24.28
C GLN A 459 -8.86 -12.54 25.50
N ARG A 460 -9.31 -13.34 26.47
CA ARG A 460 -8.47 -13.70 27.63
C ARG A 460 -7.16 -14.37 27.20
N VAL A 461 -7.21 -15.31 26.27
CA VAL A 461 -6.01 -16.03 25.81
C VAL A 461 -5.07 -15.11 25.02
N THR A 462 -5.60 -14.20 24.20
CA THR A 462 -4.80 -13.25 23.45
C THR A 462 -4.24 -12.11 24.30
N ASP A 463 -4.96 -11.68 25.34
CA ASP A 463 -4.46 -10.73 26.35
C ASP A 463 -3.28 -11.32 27.12
N ASP A 464 -3.37 -12.58 27.56
CA ASP A 464 -2.33 -13.27 28.32
C ASP A 464 -1.08 -13.56 27.46
N SER A 465 -1.26 -13.92 26.18
CA SER A 465 -0.17 -14.28 25.28
C SER A 465 0.49 -13.06 24.59
N GLY A 466 -0.24 -11.95 24.46
CA GLY A 466 0.19 -10.75 23.72
C GLY A 466 0.35 -10.95 22.21
N ARG A 467 -0.10 -12.08 21.65
CA ARG A 467 0.02 -12.43 20.23
C ARG A 467 -1.32 -12.71 19.56
N GLU A 468 -1.33 -12.74 18.24
CA GLU A 468 -2.48 -13.13 17.43
C GLU A 468 -2.78 -14.63 17.60
N ALA A 469 -4.07 -15.00 17.54
CA ALA A 469 -4.50 -16.38 17.50
C ALA A 469 -4.70 -16.84 16.04
N THR A 470 -4.12 -17.97 15.68
CA THR A 470 -4.35 -18.60 14.38
C THR A 470 -5.75 -19.20 14.27
N PRO A 471 -6.27 -19.46 13.05
CA PRO A 471 -7.54 -20.17 12.87
C PRO A 471 -7.59 -21.52 13.60
N GLU A 472 -6.49 -22.29 13.60
CA GLU A 472 -6.36 -23.58 14.28
C GLU A 472 -6.43 -23.42 15.81
N GLU A 473 -5.79 -22.39 16.35
CA GLU A 473 -5.86 -22.07 17.78
C GLU A 473 -7.28 -21.63 18.18
N LEU A 474 -7.96 -20.83 17.35
CA LEU A 474 -9.36 -20.45 17.58
C LEU A 474 -10.28 -21.68 17.61
N TYR A 475 -10.09 -22.61 16.68
CA TYR A 475 -10.86 -23.85 16.66
C TYR A 475 -10.54 -24.74 17.86
N GLY A 476 -9.27 -24.83 18.26
CA GLY A 476 -8.87 -25.52 19.49
C GLY A 476 -9.55 -24.93 20.74
N LEU A 477 -9.60 -23.59 20.86
CA LEU A 477 -10.31 -22.90 21.94
C LEU A 477 -11.83 -23.18 21.91
N PHE A 478 -12.42 -23.18 20.71
CA PHE A 478 -13.83 -23.49 20.53
C PHE A 478 -14.15 -24.94 20.97
N ARG A 479 -13.34 -25.90 20.53
CA ARG A 479 -13.50 -27.30 20.93
C ARG A 479 -13.38 -27.46 22.45
N ALA A 480 -12.31 -26.93 23.02
CA ALA A 480 -12.06 -27.02 24.45
C ALA A 480 -13.19 -26.41 25.31
N ALA A 481 -13.78 -25.30 24.81
CA ALA A 481 -14.85 -24.61 25.52
C ALA A 481 -16.24 -25.26 25.33
N HIS A 482 -16.52 -25.81 24.12
CA HIS A 482 -17.89 -26.13 23.72
C HIS A 482 -18.11 -27.56 23.16
N LEU A 483 -17.05 -28.33 22.85
CA LEU A 483 -17.18 -29.70 22.32
C LEU A 483 -16.50 -30.77 23.20
N ASP A 484 -15.31 -30.46 23.73
CA ASP A 484 -14.49 -31.42 24.44
C ASP A 484 -14.91 -31.51 25.91
N GLY A 485 -15.74 -32.47 26.26
CA GLY A 485 -16.03 -32.92 27.60
C GLY A 485 -16.15 -31.88 28.72
N GLY A 486 -16.33 -32.32 29.93
CA GLY A 486 -16.42 -31.46 31.11
C GLY A 486 -16.57 -32.29 32.40
N PRO A 487 -16.88 -31.65 33.52
CA PRO A 487 -17.08 -32.34 34.79
C PRO A 487 -18.21 -33.34 34.75
N VAL A 488 -19.21 -33.13 33.89
CA VAL A 488 -20.34 -34.09 33.73
C VAL A 488 -20.20 -34.83 32.40
N ARG A 489 -20.31 -36.15 32.42
CA ARG A 489 -20.35 -37.03 31.25
C ARG A 489 -21.65 -37.81 31.21
N LEU A 490 -22.16 -38.05 30.01
CA LEU A 490 -23.31 -38.87 29.73
C LEU A 490 -22.82 -40.30 29.35
N ALA A 491 -22.97 -41.27 30.24
CA ALA A 491 -22.50 -42.64 30.04
C ALA A 491 -23.49 -43.44 29.18
N SER A 492 -24.79 -43.31 29.47
CA SER A 492 -25.87 -43.95 28.71
C SER A 492 -27.12 -43.10 28.78
N TRP A 493 -27.98 -43.21 27.77
CA TRP A 493 -29.28 -42.53 27.80
C TRP A 493 -30.32 -43.18 26.90
N SER A 494 -31.58 -42.91 27.22
CA SER A 494 -32.73 -43.19 26.37
C SER A 494 -33.75 -42.05 26.47
N CYS A 495 -34.46 -41.79 25.39
CA CYS A 495 -35.51 -40.78 25.34
C CYS A 495 -36.75 -41.38 24.68
N HIS A 496 -37.89 -41.26 25.33
CA HIS A 496 -39.16 -41.79 24.86
C HIS A 496 -40.28 -40.75 24.98
N PRO A 497 -41.28 -40.73 24.07
CA PRO A 497 -42.48 -39.95 24.25
C PRO A 497 -43.18 -40.29 25.57
N ASP A 498 -43.70 -39.25 26.26
CA ASP A 498 -44.45 -39.39 27.50
C ASP A 498 -45.73 -38.56 27.40
N GLY A 499 -46.78 -39.18 26.87
CA GLY A 499 -48.03 -38.51 26.55
C GLY A 499 -48.02 -37.75 25.20
N PRO A 500 -49.07 -36.95 24.91
CA PRO A 500 -49.24 -36.33 23.60
C PRO A 500 -48.20 -35.23 23.29
N ASP A 501 -47.67 -34.52 24.28
CA ASP A 501 -46.75 -33.37 24.09
C ASP A 501 -45.50 -33.47 25.00
N GLY A 502 -45.24 -34.62 25.66
CA GLY A 502 -44.14 -34.79 26.59
C GLY A 502 -43.07 -35.79 26.14
N HIS A 503 -41.90 -35.69 26.74
CA HIS A 503 -40.81 -36.65 26.60
C HIS A 503 -40.28 -37.02 28.00
N ARG A 504 -39.86 -38.28 28.16
CA ARG A 504 -39.13 -38.76 29.32
C ARG A 504 -37.72 -39.12 28.91
N PHE A 505 -36.76 -38.60 29.63
CA PHE A 505 -35.35 -38.86 29.42
C PHE A 505 -34.81 -39.64 30.63
N ALA A 506 -34.14 -40.75 30.40
CA ALA A 506 -33.44 -41.50 31.41
C ALA A 506 -31.95 -41.58 31.04
N CYS A 507 -31.07 -41.32 31.98
CA CYS A 507 -29.63 -41.30 31.71
C CYS A 507 -28.81 -41.71 32.93
N THR A 508 -27.60 -42.21 32.66
CA THR A 508 -26.55 -42.39 33.65
C THR A 508 -25.55 -41.26 33.47
N LEU A 509 -25.39 -40.41 34.50
CA LEU A 509 -24.42 -39.32 34.54
C LEU A 509 -23.21 -39.71 35.39
N GLU A 510 -22.04 -39.42 34.89
CA GLU A 510 -20.77 -39.47 35.63
C GLU A 510 -20.33 -38.02 35.94
N THR A 511 -20.21 -37.72 37.23
CA THR A 511 -19.79 -36.38 37.71
C THR A 511 -18.44 -36.44 38.38
N ASP A 512 -17.54 -35.51 38.03
CA ASP A 512 -16.23 -35.33 38.66
C ASP A 512 -16.37 -34.29 39.78
N ASP A 513 -15.94 -34.61 41.00
CA ASP A 513 -16.01 -33.69 42.14
C ASP A 513 -14.93 -32.58 42.10
N GLY A 514 -14.00 -32.63 41.12
CA GLY A 514 -12.94 -31.65 40.93
C GLY A 514 -11.82 -31.67 41.98
N THR A 515 -11.93 -32.54 42.99
CA THR A 515 -10.94 -32.58 44.09
C THR A 515 -10.15 -33.88 44.15
N THR A 516 -10.75 -34.99 43.91
CA THR A 516 -10.11 -36.31 44.01
C THR A 516 -9.80 -36.95 42.66
N GLY A 517 -10.42 -36.45 41.58
CA GLY A 517 -10.36 -37.05 40.24
C GLY A 517 -11.18 -38.35 40.12
N GLU A 518 -11.89 -38.75 41.17
CA GLU A 518 -12.84 -39.85 41.14
C GLU A 518 -14.18 -39.40 40.57
N ARG A 519 -14.77 -40.19 39.68
CA ARG A 519 -16.10 -39.94 39.14
C ARG A 519 -17.16 -40.74 39.87
N THR A 520 -18.21 -40.06 40.29
CA THR A 520 -19.40 -40.70 40.81
C THR A 520 -20.40 -40.90 39.69
N SER A 521 -21.00 -42.11 39.62
CA SER A 521 -22.02 -42.46 38.63
C SER A 521 -23.38 -42.54 39.28
N GLY A 522 -24.39 -41.95 38.64
CA GLY A 522 -25.78 -41.97 39.12
C GLY A 522 -26.80 -42.01 37.99
N ASP A 523 -27.92 -42.72 38.22
CA ASP A 523 -29.03 -42.76 37.28
C ASP A 523 -30.02 -41.63 37.56
N HIS A 524 -30.39 -40.89 36.52
CA HIS A 524 -31.28 -39.74 36.59
C HIS A 524 -32.37 -39.82 35.55
N GLN A 525 -33.50 -39.25 35.86
CA GLN A 525 -34.65 -39.16 34.97
C GLN A 525 -35.15 -37.72 34.96
N GLY A 526 -35.69 -37.30 33.82
CA GLY A 526 -36.31 -35.98 33.66
C GLY A 526 -37.46 -36.04 32.66
N THR A 527 -38.32 -35.06 32.75
CA THR A 527 -39.48 -34.88 31.85
C THR A 527 -39.52 -33.47 31.29
N GLY A 528 -40.09 -33.33 30.09
CA GLY A 528 -40.17 -32.02 29.46
C GLY A 528 -41.00 -32.01 28.18
N ALA A 529 -41.34 -30.83 27.68
CA ALA A 529 -42.09 -30.62 26.43
C ALA A 529 -41.37 -31.08 25.15
N GLY A 530 -40.10 -31.48 25.29
CA GLY A 530 -39.27 -32.03 24.21
C GLY A 530 -38.02 -32.69 24.76
N PRO A 531 -37.27 -33.43 23.92
CA PRO A 531 -36.09 -34.18 24.36
C PRO A 531 -35.04 -33.36 25.09
N ALA A 532 -34.75 -32.13 24.60
CA ALA A 532 -33.77 -31.25 25.21
C ALA A 532 -34.21 -30.74 26.59
N ALA A 533 -35.50 -30.41 26.75
CA ALA A 533 -36.07 -29.98 28.03
C ALA A 533 -36.11 -31.15 29.02
N ALA A 534 -36.47 -32.36 28.58
CA ALA A 534 -36.45 -33.56 29.42
C ALA A 534 -35.02 -33.93 29.88
N PHE A 535 -34.03 -33.75 29.02
CA PHE A 535 -32.62 -33.94 29.39
C PHE A 535 -32.12 -32.86 30.37
N ALA A 536 -32.51 -31.60 30.18
CA ALA A 536 -32.17 -30.53 31.11
C ALA A 536 -32.72 -30.79 32.53
N ASP A 537 -33.94 -31.31 32.64
CA ASP A 537 -34.55 -31.72 33.92
C ASP A 537 -33.77 -32.88 34.56
N ALA A 538 -33.36 -33.89 33.79
CA ALA A 538 -32.49 -34.96 34.27
C ALA A 538 -31.12 -34.45 34.73
N LEU A 539 -30.51 -33.50 33.98
CA LEU A 539 -29.25 -32.87 34.37
C LEU A 539 -29.39 -32.05 35.67
N ALA A 540 -30.51 -31.35 35.84
CA ALA A 540 -30.78 -30.61 37.06
C ALA A 540 -30.79 -31.55 38.28
N GLY A 541 -31.43 -32.72 38.16
CA GLY A 541 -31.43 -33.76 39.20
C GLY A 541 -30.04 -34.33 39.49
N GLY A 542 -29.17 -34.47 38.46
CA GLY A 542 -27.83 -35.02 38.60
C GLY A 542 -26.76 -34.06 39.05
N THR A 543 -26.91 -32.79 38.72
CA THR A 543 -25.91 -31.72 39.03
C THR A 543 -26.30 -30.85 40.21
N GLY A 544 -27.56 -30.91 40.66
CA GLY A 544 -28.10 -29.99 41.67
C GLY A 544 -28.21 -28.53 41.18
N ARG A 545 -28.18 -28.29 39.87
CA ARG A 545 -28.28 -26.95 39.26
C ARG A 545 -29.61 -26.76 38.56
N ALA A 546 -30.18 -25.58 38.62
CA ALA A 546 -31.35 -25.25 37.79
C ALA A 546 -30.93 -25.10 36.31
N VAL A 547 -31.56 -25.89 35.42
CA VAL A 547 -31.20 -25.88 33.97
C VAL A 547 -32.46 -25.69 33.14
N ASP A 548 -32.55 -24.58 32.39
CA ASP A 548 -33.60 -24.31 31.42
C ASP A 548 -32.99 -24.26 30.02
N VAL A 549 -33.58 -24.93 29.03
CA VAL A 549 -33.21 -24.79 27.62
C VAL A 549 -33.98 -23.63 27.02
N LEU A 550 -33.27 -22.61 26.50
CA LEU A 550 -33.84 -21.42 25.90
C LEU A 550 -34.00 -21.56 24.39
N GLU A 551 -32.98 -22.12 23.73
CA GLU A 551 -32.95 -22.27 22.25
C GLU A 551 -32.06 -23.46 21.88
N VAL A 552 -32.45 -24.20 20.85
CA VAL A 552 -31.62 -25.21 20.19
C VAL A 552 -31.65 -24.93 18.69
N VAL A 553 -30.49 -24.75 18.07
CA VAL A 553 -30.38 -24.38 16.65
C VAL A 553 -29.26 -25.16 15.95
N GLU A 554 -29.52 -25.62 14.72
CA GLU A 554 -28.51 -26.29 13.89
C GLU A 554 -27.91 -25.27 12.89
N ARG A 555 -26.58 -25.21 12.85
CA ARG A 555 -25.83 -24.37 11.91
C ARG A 555 -24.49 -25.02 11.57
N GLY A 556 -24.11 -25.02 10.28
CA GLY A 556 -22.78 -25.49 9.84
C GLY A 556 -22.47 -26.93 10.25
N GLY A 557 -23.46 -27.81 10.33
CA GLY A 557 -23.29 -29.22 10.75
C GLY A 557 -23.14 -29.42 12.26
N LEU A 558 -23.24 -28.36 13.07
CA LEU A 558 -23.25 -28.42 14.54
C LEU A 558 -24.62 -28.03 15.08
N THR A 559 -24.99 -28.63 16.20
CA THR A 559 -26.15 -28.20 17.01
C THR A 559 -25.65 -27.36 18.17
N PHE A 560 -26.26 -26.17 18.36
CA PHE A 560 -25.98 -25.26 19.46
C PHE A 560 -27.18 -25.19 20.40
N ALA A 561 -26.92 -25.13 21.70
CA ALA A 561 -27.95 -24.94 22.70
C ALA A 561 -27.63 -23.70 23.57
N GLU A 562 -28.60 -22.80 23.72
CA GLU A 562 -28.58 -21.77 24.74
C GLU A 562 -29.35 -22.31 25.97
N CYS A 563 -28.67 -22.40 27.09
CA CYS A 563 -29.27 -22.84 28.35
C CYS A 563 -29.13 -21.72 29.39
N ARG A 564 -30.09 -21.69 30.34
CA ARG A 564 -29.95 -20.91 31.55
C ARG A 564 -29.61 -21.84 32.68
N VAL A 565 -28.40 -21.72 33.24
CA VAL A 565 -27.93 -22.53 34.37
C VAL A 565 -27.81 -21.62 35.58
N ASP A 566 -28.54 -21.88 36.65
CA ASP A 566 -28.64 -21.05 37.84
C ASP A 566 -28.88 -19.56 37.53
N GLY A 567 -29.72 -19.28 36.53
CA GLY A 567 -30.05 -17.92 36.09
C GLY A 567 -29.10 -17.28 35.07
N VAL A 568 -27.94 -17.88 34.78
CA VAL A 568 -26.94 -17.39 33.82
C VAL A 568 -27.14 -18.05 32.45
N ALA A 569 -27.23 -17.24 31.39
CA ALA A 569 -27.31 -17.76 30.02
C ALA A 569 -25.92 -18.21 29.51
N VAL A 570 -25.84 -19.46 29.06
CA VAL A 570 -24.62 -20.11 28.56
C VAL A 570 -24.92 -20.87 27.27
N TRP A 571 -23.92 -20.96 26.40
CA TRP A 571 -24.01 -21.68 25.15
C TRP A 571 -23.15 -22.95 25.16
N GLY A 572 -23.65 -24.00 24.55
CA GLY A 572 -22.93 -25.23 24.26
C GLY A 572 -23.08 -25.62 22.79
N ALA A 573 -22.20 -26.49 22.33
CA ALA A 573 -22.26 -27.08 20.99
C ALA A 573 -22.20 -28.61 21.10
N GLY A 574 -22.77 -29.29 20.11
CA GLY A 574 -22.79 -30.74 20.06
C GLY A 574 -22.75 -31.30 18.66
N GLU A 575 -22.05 -32.41 18.51
CA GLU A 575 -21.99 -33.23 17.31
C GLU A 575 -22.66 -34.59 17.61
N GLY A 576 -23.37 -35.14 16.65
CA GLY A 576 -24.01 -36.47 16.84
C GLY A 576 -24.43 -37.08 15.51
N ALA A 577 -24.62 -38.41 15.53
CA ALA A 577 -25.14 -39.15 14.37
C ALA A 577 -26.60 -38.79 14.04
N THR A 578 -27.33 -38.21 15.00
CA THR A 578 -28.71 -37.73 14.85
C THR A 578 -28.85 -36.32 15.44
N ALA A 579 -29.83 -35.56 14.97
CA ALA A 579 -30.16 -34.23 15.53
C ALA A 579 -30.47 -34.30 17.03
N LEU A 580 -31.10 -35.41 17.49
CA LEU A 580 -31.38 -35.65 18.90
C LEU A 580 -30.08 -35.81 19.72
N GLU A 581 -29.15 -36.61 19.24
CA GLU A 581 -27.85 -36.82 19.92
C GLU A 581 -27.05 -35.52 19.96
N ALA A 582 -26.96 -34.80 18.84
CA ALA A 582 -26.28 -33.53 18.76
C ALA A 582 -26.91 -32.50 19.72
N GLY A 583 -28.23 -32.41 19.79
CA GLY A 583 -28.95 -31.55 20.74
C GLY A 583 -28.68 -31.90 22.22
N VAL A 584 -28.70 -33.16 22.55
CA VAL A 584 -28.37 -33.66 23.91
C VAL A 584 -26.94 -33.27 24.29
N ARG A 585 -25.97 -33.48 23.39
CA ARG A 585 -24.56 -33.07 23.60
C ARG A 585 -24.39 -31.57 23.72
N ALA A 586 -25.15 -30.79 22.95
CA ALA A 586 -25.10 -29.32 23.03
C ALA A 586 -25.61 -28.83 24.42
N VAL A 587 -26.71 -29.39 24.93
CA VAL A 587 -27.21 -29.08 26.28
C VAL A 587 -26.21 -29.47 27.35
N LEU A 588 -25.62 -30.66 27.25
CA LEU A 588 -24.58 -31.13 28.18
C LEU A 588 -23.36 -30.19 28.17
N SER A 589 -22.93 -29.79 26.97
CA SER A 589 -21.82 -28.87 26.81
C SER A 589 -22.11 -27.50 27.46
N ALA A 590 -23.32 -26.95 27.30
CA ALA A 590 -23.73 -25.71 27.94
C ALA A 590 -23.64 -25.81 29.48
N VAL A 591 -24.15 -26.88 30.06
CA VAL A 591 -24.07 -27.12 31.50
C VAL A 591 -22.63 -27.29 31.96
N ASN A 592 -21.81 -28.04 31.25
CA ASN A 592 -20.39 -28.19 31.54
C ASN A 592 -19.65 -26.86 31.50
N GLY A 593 -19.98 -25.98 30.55
CA GLY A 593 -19.44 -24.62 30.46
C GLY A 593 -19.77 -23.74 31.67
N ALA A 594 -20.92 -23.94 32.28
CA ALA A 594 -21.34 -23.25 33.52
C ALA A 594 -20.68 -23.80 34.79
N LEU A 595 -20.24 -25.07 34.76
CA LEU A 595 -19.61 -25.74 35.90
C LEU A 595 -18.07 -25.58 35.96
N ARG A 596 -17.44 -25.08 34.86
CA ARG A 596 -16.02 -24.73 34.78
C ARG A 596 -15.80 -23.33 35.36
#